data_90c2c8e151d0d1bde19c0b99fb79e3d5
#
_entry.id   90c2c8e151d0d1bde19c0b99fb79e3d5
#
_cell.length_a   1.000
_cell.length_b   1.000
_cell.length_c   1.000
_cell.angle_alpha   90.00
_cell.angle_beta   90.00
_cell.angle_gamma   90.00
#
_symmetry.space_group_name_H-M   'P 1'
#
loop_
_entity.id
_entity.type
_entity.pdbx_description
1 polymer ?
#
loop_
_entity_poly.entity_id
_entity_poly.type
_entity_poly.pdbx_seq_one_letter_code
_entity_poly.pdbx_strand_id
1 'polypeptide(L)'
;MAFSANVISYKGKDVIELTAGKYKAIIAPFLGSNVLRLQDTENELEILRYDENLSIEELKASPEVYGMPTLYLPNRLSKGRLKTSDALYQFPINDPLGNHIHGFLHKREHSIVSATVVNETAIAKTEYIYDENDEFFETYPVSFKAEFTFTLSLKDGLGYKFTMTNTSEKMLPFGVCNHTVINAPFTKDGDGLDSRIYLPVGEKWELDSAFIPTCDFLPMTNHERQYLTGCQLPVLHDINNDVFFAEYGSFNNKPFYGTIISDEATKIQICYEICEDYKYWIIWNNSGDKGYFCPEPSTWIIDAPNLNIPPNETGYLELAPGESKTISSKLYVV
;
A
#
# COMPACT_ATOMS: atom_id res chain seq x y z
N MET A 1 -8.28 28.16 -8.90
CA MET A 1 -8.17 26.87 -8.20
C MET A 1 -7.07 27.00 -7.14
N ALA A 2 -7.24 26.38 -5.97
CA ALA A 2 -6.26 26.49 -4.89
C ALA A 2 -5.21 25.38 -4.99
N PHE A 3 -3.94 25.73 -4.76
CA PHE A 3 -2.83 24.78 -4.62
C PHE A 3 -2.11 25.11 -3.32
N SER A 4 -2.00 24.18 -2.42
CA SER A 4 -1.30 24.37 -1.15
C SER A 4 -0.67 23.08 -0.63
N ALA A 5 0.39 23.25 0.16
CA ALA A 5 1.02 22.19 0.92
C ALA A 5 1.40 22.77 2.29
N ASN A 6 0.69 22.42 3.33
CA ASN A 6 0.81 23.01 4.64
C ASN A 6 1.01 21.97 5.72
N VAL A 7 1.87 22.23 6.66
CA VAL A 7 1.91 21.48 7.92
C VAL A 7 0.82 22.06 8.82
N ILE A 8 -0.09 21.21 9.25
CA ILE A 8 -1.22 21.58 10.10
C ILE A 8 -1.32 20.65 11.32
N SER A 9 -1.99 21.08 12.36
CA SER A 9 -2.26 20.23 13.53
C SER A 9 -3.51 19.38 13.33
N TYR A 10 -3.37 18.08 13.44
CA TYR A 10 -4.43 17.08 13.42
C TYR A 10 -4.44 16.33 14.76
N LYS A 11 -5.44 16.62 15.61
CA LYS A 11 -5.58 15.99 16.95
C LYS A 11 -4.29 16.05 17.80
N GLY A 12 -3.56 17.18 17.69
CA GLY A 12 -2.31 17.40 18.42
C GLY A 12 -1.05 16.78 17.80
N LYS A 13 -1.15 16.21 16.59
CA LYS A 13 -0.02 15.74 15.78
C LYS A 13 0.13 16.58 14.53
N ASP A 14 1.36 16.77 14.08
CA ASP A 14 1.63 17.43 12.81
C ASP A 14 1.34 16.48 11.64
N VAL A 15 0.57 16.99 10.67
CA VAL A 15 0.29 16.32 9.40
C VAL A 15 0.52 17.31 8.26
N ILE A 16 0.67 16.77 7.03
CA ILE A 16 0.79 17.60 5.84
C ILE A 16 -0.53 17.52 5.08
N GLU A 17 -1.20 18.68 4.92
CA GLU A 17 -2.36 18.82 4.07
C GLU A 17 -1.93 19.31 2.69
N LEU A 18 -2.28 18.55 1.65
CA LEU A 18 -2.10 18.90 0.25
C LEU A 18 -3.44 19.26 -0.37
N THR A 19 -3.47 20.33 -1.16
CA THR A 19 -4.62 20.72 -1.99
C THR A 19 -4.16 20.99 -3.41
N ALA A 20 -4.89 20.44 -4.40
CA ALA A 20 -4.69 20.71 -5.82
C ALA A 20 -6.05 20.72 -6.54
N GLY A 21 -6.64 21.92 -6.65
CA GLY A 21 -7.98 22.10 -7.20
C GLY A 21 -9.04 21.29 -6.45
N LYS A 22 -9.61 20.28 -7.09
CA LYS A 22 -10.63 19.39 -6.49
C LYS A 22 -10.04 18.36 -5.51
N TYR A 23 -8.76 18.04 -5.59
CA TYR A 23 -8.16 17.04 -4.72
C TYR A 23 -7.66 17.63 -3.41
N LYS A 24 -7.88 16.86 -2.33
CA LYS A 24 -7.28 17.08 -1.01
C LYS A 24 -6.72 15.77 -0.47
N ALA A 25 -5.54 15.84 0.16
CA ALA A 25 -4.93 14.71 0.82
C ALA A 25 -4.34 15.11 2.18
N ILE A 26 -4.36 14.17 3.14
CA ILE A 26 -3.71 14.30 4.45
C ILE A 26 -2.65 13.22 4.54
N ILE A 27 -1.39 13.64 4.72
CA ILE A 27 -0.26 12.74 4.98
C ILE A 27 0.05 12.80 6.47
N ALA A 28 0.12 11.64 7.13
CA ALA A 28 0.34 11.51 8.57
C ALA A 28 1.73 10.96 8.89
N PRO A 29 2.76 11.83 9.10
CA PRO A 29 4.12 11.38 9.43
C PRO A 29 4.17 10.59 10.73
N PHE A 30 3.35 10.95 11.73
CA PHE A 30 3.24 10.24 13.01
C PHE A 30 2.75 8.79 12.91
N LEU A 31 2.29 8.38 11.70
CA LEU A 31 1.75 7.06 11.38
C LEU A 31 2.42 6.50 10.11
N GLY A 32 3.74 6.47 10.08
CA GLY A 32 4.52 5.92 8.98
C GLY A 32 4.34 6.64 7.64
N SER A 33 4.07 7.94 7.66
CA SER A 33 3.73 8.74 6.46
C SER A 33 2.53 8.21 5.67
N ASN A 34 1.57 7.61 6.38
CA ASN A 34 0.33 7.13 5.80
C ASN A 34 -0.39 8.29 5.08
N VAL A 35 -0.86 8.05 3.84
CA VAL A 35 -1.87 8.91 3.22
C VAL A 35 -3.19 8.62 3.89
N LEU A 36 -3.46 9.31 4.99
CA LEU A 36 -4.60 9.02 5.86
C LEU A 36 -5.94 9.34 5.19
N ARG A 37 -5.96 10.32 4.28
CA ARG A 37 -7.16 10.76 3.57
C ARG A 37 -6.83 11.18 2.14
N LEU A 38 -7.69 10.83 1.19
CA LEU A 38 -7.69 11.34 -0.18
C LEU A 38 -9.12 11.58 -0.62
N GLN A 39 -9.41 12.82 -1.07
CA GLN A 39 -10.74 13.27 -1.49
C GLN A 39 -10.72 13.87 -2.89
N ASP A 40 -11.84 13.74 -3.60
CA ASP A 40 -12.26 14.61 -4.69
C ASP A 40 -13.46 15.43 -4.20
N THR A 41 -13.23 16.71 -3.92
CA THR A 41 -14.24 17.58 -3.29
C THR A 41 -15.32 18.08 -4.26
N GLU A 42 -15.07 18.04 -5.57
CA GLU A 42 -16.06 18.42 -6.59
C GLU A 42 -17.08 17.30 -6.81
N ASN A 43 -16.64 16.05 -6.74
CA ASN A 43 -17.49 14.87 -6.90
C ASN A 43 -17.95 14.28 -5.54
N GLU A 44 -17.64 14.94 -4.43
CA GLU A 44 -17.94 14.48 -3.07
C GLU A 44 -17.43 13.03 -2.77
N LEU A 45 -16.21 12.69 -3.26
CA LEU A 45 -15.63 11.37 -3.06
C LEU A 45 -14.73 11.33 -1.83
N GLU A 46 -14.89 10.29 -1.02
CA GLU A 46 -13.92 9.88 0.01
C GLU A 46 -13.24 8.59 -0.49
N ILE A 47 -12.06 8.71 -1.09
CA ILE A 47 -11.42 7.61 -1.83
C ILE A 47 -10.84 6.58 -0.89
N LEU A 48 -10.01 7.02 0.06
CA LEU A 48 -9.40 6.16 1.05
C LEU A 48 -10.26 6.07 2.31
N ARG A 49 -10.23 4.92 2.96
CA ARG A 49 -10.93 4.75 4.23
C ARG A 49 -10.36 5.67 5.29
N TYR A 50 -11.21 6.55 5.79
CA TYR A 50 -10.91 7.55 6.80
C TYR A 50 -12.08 7.68 7.76
N ASP A 51 -11.81 7.85 9.05
CA ASP A 51 -12.80 8.16 10.06
C ASP A 51 -12.29 9.30 10.96
N GLU A 52 -12.93 10.45 10.87
CA GLU A 52 -12.56 11.65 11.61
C GLU A 52 -12.78 11.54 13.12
N ASN A 53 -13.59 10.58 13.58
CA ASN A 53 -13.90 10.40 14.99
C ASN A 53 -12.84 9.59 15.75
N LEU A 54 -12.00 8.82 15.06
CA LEU A 54 -10.96 8.00 15.69
C LEU A 54 -9.93 8.88 16.42
N SER A 55 -9.56 8.47 17.61
CA SER A 55 -8.40 9.01 18.33
C SER A 55 -7.07 8.61 17.64
N ILE A 56 -5.99 9.29 18.03
CA ILE A 56 -4.64 8.91 17.56
C ILE A 56 -4.28 7.49 18.03
N GLU A 57 -4.68 7.11 19.23
CA GLU A 57 -4.44 5.79 19.81
C GLU A 57 -5.15 4.68 19.01
N GLU A 58 -6.41 4.90 18.60
CA GLU A 58 -7.16 3.95 17.77
C GLU A 58 -6.53 3.81 16.38
N LEU A 59 -6.13 4.92 15.76
CA LEU A 59 -5.38 4.88 14.48
C LEU A 59 -4.06 4.11 14.60
N LYS A 60 -3.32 4.29 15.69
CA LYS A 60 -2.06 3.57 15.96
C LYS A 60 -2.25 2.10 16.30
N ALA A 61 -3.41 1.73 16.82
CA ALA A 61 -3.72 0.34 17.16
C ALA A 61 -3.92 -0.55 15.92
N SER A 62 -4.46 0.01 14.83
CA SER A 62 -4.71 -0.70 13.57
C SER A 62 -4.45 0.21 12.36
N PRO A 63 -3.21 0.67 12.17
CA PRO A 63 -2.87 1.62 11.12
C PRO A 63 -3.07 1.06 9.70
N GLU A 64 -3.00 -0.26 9.55
CA GLU A 64 -3.13 -0.99 8.28
C GLU A 64 -4.54 -0.96 7.69
N VAL A 65 -5.58 -0.65 8.47
CA VAL A 65 -6.97 -0.61 7.97
C VAL A 65 -7.49 0.80 7.67
N TYR A 66 -6.59 1.79 7.60
CA TYR A 66 -6.94 3.18 7.25
C TYR A 66 -5.93 3.78 6.26
N GLY A 67 -6.44 4.48 5.25
CA GLY A 67 -5.60 5.20 4.31
C GLY A 67 -4.78 4.31 3.37
N MET A 68 -3.50 4.65 3.19
CA MET A 68 -2.56 3.94 2.34
C MET A 68 -1.20 3.79 3.06
N PRO A 69 -1.10 2.96 4.11
CA PRO A 69 0.15 2.71 4.79
C PRO A 69 1.14 1.93 3.93
N THR A 70 2.42 2.22 4.11
CA THR A 70 3.53 1.51 3.48
C THR A 70 4.10 0.48 4.44
N LEU A 71 3.97 -0.79 4.10
CA LEU A 71 4.46 -1.91 4.90
C LEU A 71 5.90 -2.26 4.50
N TYR A 72 6.77 -2.33 5.48
CA TYR A 72 8.13 -2.87 5.38
C TYR A 72 8.46 -3.66 6.65
N LEU A 73 8.58 -4.96 6.54
CA LEU A 73 8.45 -5.90 5.43
C LEU A 73 6.97 -6.20 5.13
N PRO A 74 6.62 -6.52 3.86
CA PRO A 74 5.22 -6.72 3.50
C PRO A 74 4.67 -8.05 3.99
N ASN A 75 3.41 -8.07 4.41
CA ASN A 75 2.64 -9.23 4.79
C ASN A 75 3.37 -10.14 5.80
N ARG A 76 3.37 -11.47 5.64
CA ARG A 76 3.88 -12.45 6.61
C ARG A 76 5.31 -12.90 6.34
N LEU A 77 6.05 -13.11 7.42
CA LEU A 77 7.28 -13.90 7.48
C LEU A 77 7.02 -15.15 8.33
N SER A 78 7.15 -16.31 7.74
CA SER A 78 6.91 -17.59 8.40
C SER A 78 7.78 -17.75 9.66
N LYS A 79 7.10 -17.98 10.80
CA LYS A 79 7.76 -18.12 12.12
C LYS A 79 8.66 -16.90 12.49
N GLY A 80 8.37 -15.74 11.89
CA GLY A 80 9.17 -14.52 12.10
C GLY A 80 10.58 -14.57 11.52
N ARG A 81 10.88 -15.49 10.61
CA ARG A 81 12.22 -15.63 10.02
C ARG A 81 12.39 -14.70 8.82
N LEU A 82 13.47 -13.97 8.79
CA LEU A 82 13.91 -13.21 7.61
C LEU A 82 15.30 -13.72 7.23
N LYS A 83 15.36 -14.49 6.15
CA LYS A 83 16.62 -15.00 5.60
C LYS A 83 17.12 -14.05 4.53
N THR A 84 18.35 -13.60 4.68
CA THR A 84 19.08 -12.84 3.65
C THR A 84 20.23 -13.68 3.10
N SER A 85 20.95 -13.19 2.10
CA SER A 85 22.13 -13.85 1.55
C SER A 85 23.26 -13.96 2.57
N ASP A 86 23.33 -13.08 3.57
CA ASP A 86 24.42 -12.98 4.56
C ASP A 86 23.98 -13.23 6.01
N ALA A 87 22.68 -13.34 6.33
CA ALA A 87 22.20 -13.47 7.69
C ALA A 87 20.83 -14.17 7.81
N LEU A 88 20.45 -14.49 9.04
CA LEU A 88 19.11 -14.90 9.43
C LEU A 88 18.66 -14.08 10.64
N TYR A 89 17.59 -13.33 10.50
CA TYR A 89 17.02 -12.53 11.57
C TYR A 89 15.75 -13.19 12.11
N GLN A 90 15.51 -13.01 13.42
CA GLN A 90 14.33 -13.55 14.09
C GLN A 90 13.44 -12.41 14.58
N PHE A 91 12.35 -12.17 13.87
CA PHE A 91 11.33 -11.19 14.23
C PHE A 91 10.37 -11.75 15.28
N PRO A 92 9.80 -10.92 16.15
CA PRO A 92 8.79 -11.36 17.11
C PRO A 92 7.53 -11.84 16.40
N ILE A 93 6.89 -12.85 16.96
CA ILE A 93 5.59 -13.33 16.46
C ILE A 93 4.50 -12.33 16.91
N ASN A 94 3.79 -11.77 15.95
CA ASN A 94 2.71 -10.81 16.16
C ASN A 94 1.41 -11.16 15.40
N ASP A 95 1.40 -12.30 14.71
CA ASP A 95 0.26 -12.87 14.00
C ASP A 95 -0.22 -14.12 14.77
N PRO A 96 -1.54 -14.27 15.05
CA PRO A 96 -2.10 -15.45 15.74
C PRO A 96 -1.78 -16.79 15.07
N LEU A 97 -1.44 -16.79 13.78
CA LEU A 97 -1.05 -17.97 13.02
C LEU A 97 0.43 -18.35 13.17
N GLY A 98 1.17 -17.66 14.05
CA GLY A 98 2.56 -17.98 14.37
C GLY A 98 3.58 -17.35 13.44
N ASN A 99 3.23 -16.25 12.77
CA ASN A 99 4.10 -15.51 11.88
C ASN A 99 4.45 -14.12 12.44
N HIS A 100 5.39 -13.43 11.82
CA HIS A 100 5.50 -11.98 11.90
C HIS A 100 4.75 -11.37 10.72
N ILE A 101 3.95 -10.32 10.94
CA ILE A 101 3.17 -9.68 9.89
C ILE A 101 3.41 -8.17 9.85
N HIS A 102 3.48 -7.60 8.63
CA HIS A 102 3.51 -6.17 8.29
C HIS A 102 4.75 -5.39 8.72
N GLY A 103 5.77 -6.04 9.27
CA GLY A 103 7.00 -5.34 9.70
C GLY A 103 6.72 -4.22 10.71
N PHE A 104 7.38 -3.05 10.53
CA PHE A 104 7.34 -2.01 11.57
C PHE A 104 7.27 -0.56 11.03
N LEU A 105 7.65 -0.29 9.77
CA LEU A 105 7.83 1.06 9.23
C LEU A 105 6.57 1.93 9.32
N HIS A 106 5.39 1.35 9.05
CA HIS A 106 4.09 2.03 9.09
C HIS A 106 3.65 2.46 10.51
N LYS A 107 4.35 2.03 11.55
CA LYS A 107 4.10 2.39 12.96
C LYS A 107 5.09 3.42 13.49
N ARG A 108 6.07 3.82 12.70
CA ARG A 108 7.09 4.79 13.09
C ARG A 108 6.64 6.22 12.83
N GLU A 109 7.13 7.14 13.65
CA GLU A 109 6.98 8.58 13.42
C GLU A 109 8.11 9.04 12.49
N HIS A 110 7.73 9.55 11.31
CA HIS A 110 8.65 10.04 10.29
C HIS A 110 8.86 11.54 10.40
N SER A 111 10.00 12.02 9.97
CA SER A 111 10.32 13.45 9.93
C SER A 111 9.72 14.11 8.69
N ILE A 112 9.20 15.33 8.85
CA ILE A 112 8.77 16.16 7.72
C ILE A 112 10.01 16.83 7.13
N VAL A 113 10.29 16.58 5.85
CA VAL A 113 11.40 17.20 5.12
C VAL A 113 10.95 18.50 4.47
N SER A 114 9.79 18.49 3.80
CA SER A 114 9.23 19.69 3.16
C SER A 114 7.75 19.55 2.82
N ALA A 115 7.08 20.70 2.74
CA ALA A 115 5.74 20.86 2.17
C ALA A 115 5.77 22.10 1.28
N THR A 116 5.62 21.94 -0.05
CA THR A 116 5.82 23.00 -1.03
C THR A 116 4.86 22.89 -2.21
N VAL A 117 4.69 23.97 -2.97
CA VAL A 117 3.97 23.96 -4.25
C VAL A 117 4.92 24.36 -5.37
N VAL A 118 4.96 23.55 -6.42
CA VAL A 118 5.77 23.81 -7.63
C VAL A 118 4.92 23.55 -8.87
N ASN A 119 4.77 24.54 -9.72
CA ASN A 119 4.02 24.41 -10.99
C ASN A 119 2.64 23.73 -10.83
N GLU A 120 1.80 24.27 -9.95
CA GLU A 120 0.44 23.75 -9.67
C GLU A 120 0.43 22.28 -9.13
N THR A 121 1.52 21.81 -8.59
CA THR A 121 1.64 20.54 -7.91
C THR A 121 1.99 20.77 -6.44
N ALA A 122 1.13 20.32 -5.52
CA ALA A 122 1.43 20.30 -4.11
C ALA A 122 2.30 19.07 -3.80
N ILE A 123 3.40 19.27 -3.04
CA ILE A 123 4.41 18.25 -2.79
C ILE A 123 4.68 18.15 -1.31
N ALA A 124 4.60 16.97 -0.75
CA ALA A 124 5.06 16.64 0.59
C ALA A 124 6.24 15.66 0.52
N LYS A 125 7.24 15.87 1.35
CA LYS A 125 8.34 14.92 1.54
C LYS A 125 8.52 14.62 3.01
N THR A 126 8.64 13.35 3.32
CA THR A 126 8.94 12.83 4.66
C THR A 126 10.05 11.81 4.57
N GLU A 127 10.72 11.53 5.69
CA GLU A 127 11.77 10.53 5.76
C GLU A 127 11.79 9.82 7.11
N TYR A 128 12.32 8.62 7.11
CA TYR A 128 12.65 7.87 8.32
C TYR A 128 14.06 7.31 8.21
N ILE A 129 14.86 7.52 9.24
CA ILE A 129 16.20 6.95 9.38
C ILE A 129 16.08 5.81 10.40
N TYR A 130 16.32 4.60 9.94
CA TYR A 130 16.35 3.42 10.77
C TYR A 130 17.81 3.08 11.12
N ASP A 131 18.16 3.22 12.37
CA ASP A 131 19.50 3.01 12.90
C ASP A 131 19.44 2.49 14.34
N GLU A 132 20.57 2.50 15.05
CA GLU A 132 20.70 2.03 16.44
C GLU A 132 19.80 2.75 17.47
N ASN A 133 19.15 3.84 17.11
CA ASN A 133 18.22 4.55 17.97
C ASN A 133 16.78 4.00 17.89
N ASP A 134 16.47 3.16 16.91
CA ASP A 134 15.16 2.50 16.83
C ASP A 134 15.07 1.32 17.81
N GLU A 135 13.95 1.22 18.52
CA GLU A 135 13.69 0.14 19.50
C GLU A 135 13.75 -1.28 18.91
N PHE A 136 13.60 -1.40 17.57
CA PHE A 136 13.61 -2.66 16.87
C PHE A 136 15.00 -3.04 16.34
N PHE A 137 16.00 -2.16 16.48
CA PHE A 137 17.31 -2.33 15.87
C PHE A 137 18.10 -3.54 16.43
N GLU A 138 17.93 -3.89 17.71
CA GLU A 138 18.54 -5.11 18.27
C GLU A 138 18.03 -6.38 17.57
N THR A 139 16.76 -6.38 17.13
CA THR A 139 16.14 -7.49 16.40
C THR A 139 16.60 -7.54 14.93
N TYR A 140 16.73 -6.37 14.30
CA TYR A 140 17.09 -6.24 12.90
C TYR A 140 18.14 -5.15 12.68
N PRO A 141 19.44 -5.44 12.94
CA PRO A 141 20.52 -4.46 12.88
C PRO A 141 21.03 -4.24 11.44
N VAL A 142 20.13 -3.72 10.56
CA VAL A 142 20.43 -3.33 9.19
C VAL A 142 19.89 -1.93 8.95
N SER A 143 20.75 -0.92 9.04
CA SER A 143 20.37 0.48 8.91
C SER A 143 19.91 0.81 7.49
N PHE A 144 18.91 1.67 7.39
CA PHE A 144 18.43 2.19 6.11
C PHE A 144 17.81 3.58 6.25
N LYS A 145 17.69 4.28 5.13
CA LYS A 145 16.92 5.49 4.99
C LYS A 145 15.70 5.21 4.11
N ALA A 146 14.51 5.56 4.59
CA ALA A 146 13.25 5.51 3.85
C ALA A 146 12.78 6.94 3.53
N GLU A 147 12.60 7.27 2.25
CA GLU A 147 12.19 8.59 1.78
C GLU A 147 10.86 8.46 1.03
N PHE A 148 9.92 9.33 1.39
CA PHE A 148 8.59 9.39 0.80
C PHE A 148 8.41 10.73 0.09
N THR A 149 7.88 10.69 -1.12
CA THR A 149 7.43 11.89 -1.84
C THR A 149 6.00 11.68 -2.30
N PHE A 150 5.14 12.58 -1.87
CA PHE A 150 3.74 12.64 -2.26
C PHE A 150 3.56 13.88 -3.13
N THR A 151 2.91 13.72 -4.27
CA THR A 151 2.54 14.82 -5.16
C THR A 151 1.04 14.83 -5.35
N LEU A 152 0.43 16.00 -5.40
CA LEU A 152 -1.00 16.14 -5.67
C LEU A 152 -1.18 17.17 -6.78
N SER A 153 -1.79 16.77 -7.90
CA SER A 153 -2.09 17.63 -9.02
C SER A 153 -3.49 17.38 -9.58
N LEU A 154 -4.05 18.34 -10.31
CA LEU A 154 -5.35 18.16 -10.98
C LEU A 154 -5.31 17.06 -12.04
N LYS A 155 -4.18 16.94 -12.73
CA LYS A 155 -4.05 16.04 -13.88
C LYS A 155 -3.83 14.60 -13.45
N ASP A 156 -2.93 14.39 -12.47
CA ASP A 156 -2.41 13.07 -12.14
C ASP A 156 -2.93 12.54 -10.78
N GLY A 157 -3.79 13.34 -10.08
CA GLY A 157 -4.26 12.98 -8.75
C GLY A 157 -3.13 12.92 -7.72
N LEU A 158 -3.16 11.90 -6.85
CA LEU A 158 -2.13 11.62 -5.87
C LEU A 158 -1.05 10.73 -6.47
N GLY A 159 0.18 11.26 -6.58
CA GLY A 159 1.38 10.48 -6.89
C GLY A 159 2.11 10.09 -5.59
N TYR A 160 2.57 8.88 -5.53
CA TYR A 160 3.37 8.30 -4.45
C TYR A 160 4.70 7.81 -4.99
N LYS A 161 5.78 8.15 -4.30
CA LYS A 161 7.13 7.65 -4.56
C LYS A 161 7.80 7.29 -3.25
N PHE A 162 8.30 6.08 -3.16
CA PHE A 162 9.08 5.58 -2.03
C PHE A 162 10.47 5.20 -2.49
N THR A 163 11.48 5.66 -1.77
CA THR A 163 12.88 5.30 -2.00
C THR A 163 13.48 4.76 -0.72
N MET A 164 14.10 3.59 -0.79
CA MET A 164 14.87 3.02 0.30
C MET A 164 16.33 2.96 -0.08
N THR A 165 17.21 3.42 0.81
CA THR A 165 18.66 3.42 0.66
C THR A 165 19.26 2.55 1.78
N ASN A 166 20.07 1.58 1.42
CA ASN A 166 20.84 0.79 2.37
C ASN A 166 21.99 1.64 2.93
N THR A 167 21.94 1.97 4.21
CA THR A 167 23.00 2.74 4.91
C THR A 167 23.85 1.86 5.79
N SER A 168 23.65 0.53 5.77
CA SER A 168 24.43 -0.46 6.52
C SER A 168 25.54 -1.08 5.67
N GLU A 169 26.41 -1.88 6.33
CA GLU A 169 27.41 -2.73 5.67
C GLU A 169 26.88 -4.14 5.34
N LYS A 170 25.59 -4.41 5.58
CA LYS A 170 24.92 -5.70 5.34
C LYS A 170 23.98 -5.61 4.15
N MET A 171 23.55 -6.76 3.64
CA MET A 171 22.50 -6.79 2.62
C MET A 171 21.17 -6.37 3.22
N LEU A 172 20.45 -5.46 2.54
CA LEU A 172 19.15 -4.95 2.94
C LEU A 172 18.06 -5.54 2.05
N PRO A 173 17.17 -6.42 2.53
CA PRO A 173 16.01 -6.87 1.78
C PRO A 173 15.12 -5.70 1.39
N PHE A 174 14.72 -5.65 0.11
CA PHE A 174 13.78 -4.66 -0.40
C PHE A 174 12.46 -5.33 -0.73
N GLY A 175 11.55 -5.34 0.23
CA GLY A 175 10.18 -5.81 0.09
C GLY A 175 9.22 -4.78 0.63
N VAL A 176 8.34 -4.25 -0.21
CA VAL A 176 7.41 -3.17 0.14
C VAL A 176 6.02 -3.47 -0.38
N CYS A 177 5.01 -3.18 0.43
CA CYS A 177 3.61 -3.25 0.05
C CYS A 177 2.89 -1.97 0.48
N ASN A 178 1.98 -1.47 -0.34
CA ASN A 178 1.03 -0.44 0.08
C ASN A 178 -0.30 -1.10 0.45
N HIS A 179 -0.63 -1.12 1.73
CA HIS A 179 -1.91 -1.65 2.21
C HIS A 179 -3.01 -0.61 1.99
N THR A 180 -3.37 -0.41 0.71
CA THR A 180 -4.27 0.66 0.29
C THR A 180 -5.72 0.30 0.61
N VAL A 181 -6.37 1.08 1.48
CA VAL A 181 -7.74 0.81 1.92
C VAL A 181 -8.70 1.75 1.20
N ILE A 182 -9.39 1.23 0.19
CA ILE A 182 -10.32 2.00 -0.64
C ILE A 182 -11.76 1.77 -0.17
N ASN A 183 -12.52 2.86 0.00
CA ASN A 183 -13.93 2.78 0.33
C ASN A 183 -14.74 2.12 -0.80
N ALA A 184 -15.73 1.33 -0.44
CA ALA A 184 -16.73 0.79 -1.35
C ALA A 184 -18.10 0.77 -0.64
N PRO A 185 -18.92 1.83 -0.85
CA PRO A 185 -18.78 2.87 -1.86
C PRO A 185 -17.75 3.95 -1.47
N PHE A 186 -17.13 4.56 -2.50
CA PHE A 186 -16.27 5.74 -2.35
C PHE A 186 -17.02 7.06 -2.60
N THR A 187 -18.28 6.97 -3.05
CA THR A 187 -19.21 8.09 -3.23
C THR A 187 -20.03 8.27 -1.94
N LYS A 188 -20.36 9.51 -1.61
CA LYS A 188 -21.02 9.88 -0.34
C LYS A 188 -22.35 9.17 -0.09
N ASP A 189 -23.20 9.08 -1.11
CA ASP A 189 -24.55 8.49 -1.04
C ASP A 189 -24.64 7.18 -1.86
N GLY A 190 -23.47 6.55 -2.17
CA GLY A 190 -23.39 5.35 -2.98
C GLY A 190 -23.81 4.08 -2.24
N ASP A 191 -24.05 3.02 -3.00
CA ASP A 191 -24.20 1.65 -2.51
C ASP A 191 -22.92 0.85 -2.83
N GLY A 192 -22.38 0.13 -1.87
CA GLY A 192 -21.23 -0.75 -2.10
C GLY A 192 -21.50 -1.81 -3.16
N LEU A 193 -22.78 -2.16 -3.40
CA LEU A 193 -23.20 -3.07 -4.47
C LEU A 193 -23.09 -2.47 -5.88
N ASP A 194 -22.94 -1.15 -6.00
CA ASP A 194 -22.63 -0.49 -7.27
C ASP A 194 -21.14 -0.43 -7.58
N SER A 195 -20.29 -0.73 -6.59
CA SER A 195 -18.84 -0.77 -6.78
C SER A 195 -18.40 -1.98 -7.60
N ARG A 196 -17.46 -1.79 -8.52
CA ARG A 196 -16.85 -2.84 -9.35
C ARG A 196 -15.35 -2.68 -9.38
N ILE A 197 -14.65 -3.83 -9.46
CA ILE A 197 -13.20 -3.84 -9.63
C ILE A 197 -12.84 -4.46 -10.97
N TYR A 198 -11.98 -3.76 -11.72
CA TYR A 198 -11.18 -4.30 -12.79
C TYR A 198 -9.74 -4.42 -12.29
N LEU A 199 -9.21 -5.64 -12.27
CA LEU A 199 -7.88 -5.94 -11.80
C LEU A 199 -7.23 -6.97 -12.74
N PRO A 200 -6.33 -6.54 -13.65
CA PRO A 200 -5.57 -7.45 -14.48
C PRO A 200 -4.62 -8.27 -13.61
N VAL A 201 -4.87 -9.57 -13.54
CA VAL A 201 -4.09 -10.51 -12.72
C VAL A 201 -3.79 -11.78 -13.50
N GLY A 202 -2.64 -12.38 -13.18
CA GLY A 202 -2.22 -13.68 -13.67
C GLY A 202 -2.64 -14.82 -12.75
N GLU A 203 -1.75 -15.79 -12.56
CA GLU A 203 -2.02 -16.96 -11.74
C GLU A 203 -2.23 -16.60 -10.27
N LYS A 204 -3.10 -17.37 -9.61
CA LYS A 204 -3.36 -17.27 -8.17
C LYS A 204 -2.44 -18.18 -7.40
N TRP A 205 -1.75 -17.65 -6.41
CA TRP A 205 -0.95 -18.46 -5.49
C TRP A 205 -1.81 -19.25 -4.53
N GLU A 206 -1.44 -20.53 -4.31
CA GLU A 206 -1.98 -21.32 -3.22
C GLU A 206 -1.30 -20.93 -1.90
N LEU A 207 -2.11 -20.72 -0.87
CA LEU A 207 -1.64 -20.43 0.49
C LEU A 207 -2.04 -21.57 1.42
N ASP A 208 -1.17 -21.91 2.37
CA ASP A 208 -1.49 -22.85 3.45
C ASP A 208 -2.42 -22.19 4.51
N SER A 209 -2.74 -22.95 5.56
CA SER A 209 -3.62 -22.48 6.64
C SER A 209 -3.02 -21.35 7.48
N ALA A 210 -1.73 -21.05 7.34
CA ALA A 210 -1.04 -19.92 7.97
C ALA A 210 -0.86 -18.73 7.00
N PHE A 211 -1.50 -18.78 5.83
CA PHE A 211 -1.38 -17.83 4.72
C PHE A 211 0.05 -17.68 4.19
N ILE A 212 0.80 -18.78 4.17
CA ILE A 212 2.14 -18.83 3.56
C ILE A 212 2.02 -19.58 2.22
N PRO A 213 2.66 -19.08 1.13
CA PRO A 213 2.61 -19.78 -0.17
C PRO A 213 3.15 -21.20 -0.11
N THR A 214 2.41 -22.13 -0.70
CA THR A 214 2.83 -23.53 -0.87
C THR A 214 3.80 -23.73 -2.04
N CYS A 215 4.01 -22.69 -2.84
CA CYS A 215 4.73 -22.67 -4.12
C CYS A 215 3.95 -23.35 -5.28
N ASP A 216 2.69 -23.63 -5.09
CA ASP A 216 1.76 -24.09 -6.11
C ASP A 216 0.76 -22.98 -6.49
N PHE A 217 0.03 -23.18 -7.60
CA PHE A 217 -0.96 -22.24 -8.10
C PHE A 217 -2.35 -22.85 -8.12
N LEU A 218 -3.36 -22.03 -7.85
CA LEU A 218 -4.76 -22.43 -7.94
C LEU A 218 -5.40 -21.87 -9.22
N PRO A 219 -6.29 -22.62 -9.86
CA PRO A 219 -7.11 -22.08 -10.93
C PRO A 219 -8.07 -21.03 -10.37
N MET A 220 -8.19 -19.89 -11.05
CA MET A 220 -9.19 -18.88 -10.71
C MET A 220 -10.59 -19.47 -10.75
N THR A 221 -11.37 -19.19 -9.72
CA THR A 221 -12.81 -19.45 -9.69
C THR A 221 -13.56 -18.54 -10.68
N ASN A 222 -14.82 -18.86 -10.97
CA ASN A 222 -15.66 -17.98 -11.80
C ASN A 222 -15.85 -16.59 -11.17
N HIS A 223 -15.82 -16.51 -9.86
CA HIS A 223 -15.93 -15.26 -9.12
C HIS A 223 -14.67 -14.39 -9.32
N GLU A 224 -13.48 -14.97 -9.15
CA GLU A 224 -12.21 -14.27 -9.33
C GLU A 224 -11.96 -13.85 -10.79
N ARG A 225 -12.43 -14.60 -11.78
CA ARG A 225 -12.36 -14.20 -13.19
C ARG A 225 -13.09 -12.89 -13.48
N GLN A 226 -14.00 -12.46 -12.61
CA GLN A 226 -14.69 -11.16 -12.75
C GLN A 226 -13.73 -9.99 -12.55
N TYR A 227 -12.58 -10.15 -11.90
CA TYR A 227 -11.52 -9.15 -11.87
C TYR A 227 -11.08 -8.74 -13.28
N LEU A 228 -10.93 -9.71 -14.17
CA LEU A 228 -10.44 -9.48 -15.54
C LEU A 228 -11.46 -8.77 -16.43
N THR A 229 -12.73 -8.76 -16.07
CA THR A 229 -13.82 -8.16 -16.82
C THR A 229 -14.38 -6.87 -16.21
N GLY A 230 -13.86 -6.47 -15.03
CA GLY A 230 -14.38 -5.31 -14.31
C GLY A 230 -15.78 -5.52 -13.71
N CYS A 231 -16.13 -6.76 -13.41
CA CYS A 231 -17.44 -7.12 -12.83
C CYS A 231 -17.34 -7.58 -11.37
N GLN A 232 -16.13 -7.65 -10.80
CA GLN A 232 -15.93 -8.10 -9.42
C GLN A 232 -16.49 -7.11 -8.41
N LEU A 233 -17.28 -7.63 -7.45
CA LEU A 233 -17.80 -6.86 -6.32
C LEU A 233 -16.78 -6.85 -5.16
N PRO A 234 -16.35 -5.68 -4.67
CA PRO A 234 -15.34 -5.59 -3.61
C PRO A 234 -15.86 -5.92 -2.22
N VAL A 235 -17.18 -5.88 -1.98
CA VAL A 235 -17.77 -5.90 -0.63
C VAL A 235 -18.86 -6.96 -0.42
N LEU A 236 -19.10 -7.86 -1.33
CA LEU A 236 -20.18 -8.85 -1.16
C LEU A 236 -19.70 -10.18 -0.60
N HIS A 237 -18.47 -10.53 -0.86
CA HIS A 237 -17.87 -11.82 -0.48
C HIS A 237 -16.65 -11.59 0.39
N ASP A 238 -16.38 -12.52 1.29
CA ASP A 238 -15.14 -12.54 2.05
C ASP A 238 -13.97 -12.81 1.11
N ILE A 239 -13.06 -11.85 1.02
CA ILE A 239 -11.80 -11.96 0.28
C ILE A 239 -10.68 -11.87 1.32
N ASN A 240 -9.97 -12.96 1.52
CA ASN A 240 -9.01 -13.07 2.59
C ASN A 240 -7.63 -13.52 2.09
N ASN A 241 -6.77 -12.55 1.82
CA ASN A 241 -5.43 -12.78 1.28
C ASN A 241 -5.44 -13.54 -0.06
N ASP A 242 -6.29 -13.15 -1.00
CA ASP A 242 -6.15 -13.62 -2.39
C ASP A 242 -4.90 -13.01 -3.01
N VAL A 243 -3.98 -13.85 -3.48
CA VAL A 243 -2.67 -13.41 -3.98
C VAL A 243 -2.51 -13.81 -5.44
N PHE A 244 -2.22 -12.81 -6.27
CA PHE A 244 -2.07 -12.96 -7.72
C PHE A 244 -0.79 -12.29 -8.22
N PHE A 245 -0.27 -12.77 -9.34
CA PHE A 245 0.66 -11.97 -10.12
C PHE A 245 -0.04 -10.74 -10.68
N ALA A 246 0.64 -9.59 -10.63
CA ALA A 246 0.18 -8.38 -11.30
C ALA A 246 0.47 -8.48 -12.79
N GLU A 247 -0.53 -8.14 -13.61
CA GLU A 247 -0.44 -8.23 -15.07
C GLU A 247 -0.84 -6.91 -15.73
N TYR A 248 -0.40 -6.72 -16.97
CA TYR A 248 -0.89 -5.64 -17.79
C TYR A 248 -2.32 -5.91 -18.26
N GLY A 249 -3.15 -4.89 -18.13
CA GLY A 249 -4.46 -4.84 -18.73
C GLY A 249 -4.56 -3.72 -19.77
N SER A 250 -5.77 -3.24 -20.01
CA SER A 250 -6.04 -2.14 -20.91
C SER A 250 -7.03 -1.17 -20.29
N PHE A 251 -6.72 0.12 -20.37
CA PHE A 251 -7.63 1.20 -20.01
C PHE A 251 -7.61 2.27 -21.09
N ASN A 252 -8.79 2.66 -21.59
CA ASN A 252 -8.94 3.60 -22.70
C ASN A 252 -8.09 3.24 -23.94
N ASN A 253 -8.04 1.94 -24.27
CA ASN A 253 -7.24 1.36 -25.38
C ASN A 253 -5.73 1.57 -25.25
N LYS A 254 -5.23 1.73 -24.02
CA LYS A 254 -3.79 1.82 -23.73
C LYS A 254 -3.39 0.75 -22.73
N PRO A 255 -2.15 0.27 -22.77
CA PRO A 255 -1.63 -0.60 -21.70
C PRO A 255 -1.80 0.09 -20.33
N PHE A 256 -2.28 -0.67 -19.37
CA PHE A 256 -2.52 -0.22 -18.00
C PHE A 256 -2.01 -1.25 -17.00
N TYR A 257 -1.19 -0.81 -16.05
CA TYR A 257 -0.66 -1.66 -14.99
C TYR A 257 -1.16 -1.12 -13.64
N GLY A 258 -2.19 -1.77 -13.11
CA GLY A 258 -2.90 -1.25 -11.94
C GLY A 258 -4.30 -1.84 -11.79
N THR A 259 -5.12 -1.21 -10.97
CA THR A 259 -6.54 -1.56 -10.76
C THR A 259 -7.45 -0.36 -10.97
N ILE A 260 -8.68 -0.61 -11.39
CA ILE A 260 -9.72 0.39 -11.56
C ILE A 260 -10.91 0.01 -10.71
N ILE A 261 -11.35 0.94 -9.89
CA ILE A 261 -12.57 0.82 -9.10
C ILE A 261 -13.60 1.77 -9.70
N SER A 262 -14.74 1.24 -10.10
CA SER A 262 -15.83 2.02 -10.70
C SER A 262 -17.07 1.96 -9.82
N ASP A 263 -17.84 3.04 -9.86
CA ASP A 263 -19.19 3.10 -9.32
C ASP A 263 -20.19 3.06 -10.47
N GLU A 264 -21.04 2.03 -10.51
CA GLU A 264 -21.98 1.81 -11.62
C GLU A 264 -23.09 2.86 -11.70
N ALA A 265 -23.45 3.47 -10.57
CA ALA A 265 -24.49 4.48 -10.53
C ALA A 265 -24.01 5.82 -11.07
N THR A 266 -22.84 6.29 -10.67
CA THR A 266 -22.28 7.59 -11.05
C THR A 266 -21.38 7.53 -12.28
N LYS A 267 -20.90 6.32 -12.66
CA LYS A 267 -19.90 6.06 -13.70
C LYS A 267 -18.52 6.66 -13.41
N ILE A 268 -18.29 7.11 -12.19
CA ILE A 268 -16.97 7.58 -11.75
C ILE A 268 -16.03 6.39 -11.57
N GLN A 269 -14.78 6.58 -11.97
CA GLN A 269 -13.74 5.57 -11.84
C GLN A 269 -12.55 6.13 -11.04
N ILE A 270 -12.01 5.31 -10.14
CA ILE A 270 -10.73 5.54 -9.47
C ILE A 270 -9.71 4.61 -10.11
N CYS A 271 -8.65 5.18 -10.67
CA CYS A 271 -7.52 4.44 -11.21
C CYS A 271 -6.40 4.40 -10.17
N TYR A 272 -5.92 3.21 -9.83
CA TYR A 272 -4.73 2.99 -9.02
C TYR A 272 -3.65 2.35 -9.90
N GLU A 273 -2.78 3.17 -10.45
CA GLU A 273 -1.69 2.76 -11.35
C GLU A 273 -0.41 2.55 -10.55
N ILE A 274 0.31 1.47 -10.84
CA ILE A 274 1.52 1.05 -10.13
C ILE A 274 2.70 0.90 -11.10
N CYS A 275 3.94 1.01 -10.61
CA CYS A 275 5.13 0.70 -11.41
C CYS A 275 5.37 -0.81 -11.49
N GLU A 276 6.16 -1.25 -12.48
CA GLU A 276 6.45 -2.67 -12.76
C GLU A 276 7.26 -3.38 -11.66
N ASP A 277 7.78 -2.65 -10.68
CA ASP A 277 8.45 -3.24 -9.53
C ASP A 277 7.46 -3.90 -8.55
N TYR A 278 6.21 -3.50 -8.57
CA TYR A 278 5.15 -4.25 -7.90
C TYR A 278 4.78 -5.48 -8.74
N LYS A 279 5.02 -6.65 -8.19
CA LYS A 279 4.85 -7.92 -8.90
C LYS A 279 3.57 -8.66 -8.57
N TYR A 280 2.95 -8.30 -7.44
CA TYR A 280 1.81 -9.03 -6.87
C TYR A 280 0.73 -8.07 -6.45
N TRP A 281 -0.50 -8.58 -6.49
CA TRP A 281 -1.64 -8.05 -5.78
C TRP A 281 -2.02 -8.98 -4.64
N ILE A 282 -2.16 -8.44 -3.44
CA ILE A 282 -2.77 -9.11 -2.29
C ILE A 282 -4.11 -8.42 -2.08
N ILE A 283 -5.19 -9.19 -2.08
CA ILE A 283 -6.55 -8.63 -1.97
C ILE A 283 -7.19 -9.08 -0.67
N TRP A 284 -7.72 -8.11 0.05
CA TRP A 284 -8.38 -8.34 1.34
C TRP A 284 -9.54 -7.36 1.54
N ASN A 285 -10.62 -7.77 2.24
CA ASN A 285 -11.76 -6.89 2.49
C ASN A 285 -12.42 -7.06 3.86
N ASN A 286 -11.73 -7.74 4.79
CA ASN A 286 -12.19 -7.94 6.17
C ASN A 286 -13.63 -8.47 6.23
N SER A 287 -13.88 -9.64 5.62
CA SER A 287 -15.17 -10.34 5.56
C SER A 287 -16.21 -9.77 4.56
N GLY A 288 -15.89 -8.70 3.83
CA GLY A 288 -16.74 -8.15 2.77
C GLY A 288 -17.92 -7.30 3.23
N ASP A 289 -18.08 -7.07 4.53
CA ASP A 289 -19.21 -6.33 5.13
C ASP A 289 -18.82 -4.99 5.74
N LYS A 290 -17.58 -4.54 5.57
CA LYS A 290 -17.03 -3.34 6.23
C LYS A 290 -17.04 -2.08 5.37
N GLY A 291 -17.55 -2.14 4.14
CA GLY A 291 -17.63 -1.00 3.24
C GLY A 291 -16.28 -0.54 2.68
N TYR A 292 -15.29 -1.43 2.62
CA TYR A 292 -13.99 -1.19 2.00
C TYR A 292 -13.35 -2.47 1.51
N PHE A 293 -12.33 -2.33 0.68
CA PHE A 293 -11.42 -3.40 0.30
C PHE A 293 -10.00 -2.87 0.13
N CYS A 294 -9.04 -3.79 0.16
CA CYS A 294 -7.62 -3.47 0.09
C CYS A 294 -7.00 -4.12 -1.15
N PRO A 295 -6.80 -3.38 -2.24
CA PRO A 295 -5.91 -3.78 -3.32
C PRO A 295 -4.49 -3.40 -2.91
N GLU A 296 -3.69 -4.38 -2.53
CA GLU A 296 -2.37 -4.20 -1.96
C GLU A 296 -1.29 -4.58 -2.98
N PRO A 297 -0.72 -3.62 -3.72
CA PRO A 297 0.41 -3.92 -4.58
C PRO A 297 1.64 -4.21 -3.73
N SER A 298 2.29 -5.34 -4.01
CA SER A 298 3.48 -5.81 -3.30
C SER A 298 4.64 -6.06 -4.27
N THR A 299 5.85 -5.69 -3.87
CA THR A 299 7.05 -5.92 -4.68
C THR A 299 7.50 -7.38 -4.62
N TRP A 300 7.16 -8.10 -3.57
CA TRP A 300 7.44 -9.52 -3.40
C TRP A 300 6.21 -10.30 -2.92
N ILE A 301 6.21 -11.62 -3.16
CA ILE A 301 5.20 -12.55 -2.62
C ILE A 301 5.34 -12.68 -1.10
N ILE A 302 4.26 -13.03 -0.41
CA ILE A 302 4.29 -13.35 1.03
C ILE A 302 5.43 -14.33 1.32
N ASP A 303 6.21 -14.08 2.36
CA ASP A 303 7.33 -14.92 2.82
C ASP A 303 8.47 -15.12 1.79
N ALA A 304 8.59 -14.26 0.78
CA ALA A 304 9.56 -14.37 -0.29
C ALA A 304 11.00 -14.74 0.15
N PRO A 305 11.54 -14.19 1.26
CA PRO A 305 12.90 -14.52 1.72
C PRO A 305 13.11 -15.98 2.10
N ASN A 306 12.04 -16.71 2.44
CA ASN A 306 12.10 -18.07 2.97
C ASN A 306 11.63 -19.13 1.98
N LEU A 307 11.02 -18.73 0.86
CA LEU A 307 10.53 -19.66 -0.17
C LEU A 307 11.71 -20.28 -0.95
N ASN A 308 11.57 -21.56 -1.28
CA ASN A 308 12.60 -22.28 -2.04
C ASN A 308 12.31 -22.23 -3.56
N ILE A 309 12.08 -21.02 -4.05
CA ILE A 309 11.88 -20.74 -5.47
C ILE A 309 12.73 -19.53 -5.89
N PRO A 310 13.03 -19.37 -7.20
CA PRO A 310 13.94 -18.33 -7.65
C PRO A 310 13.48 -16.90 -7.30
N PRO A 311 14.38 -15.98 -6.98
CA PRO A 311 14.05 -14.59 -6.64
C PRO A 311 13.24 -13.84 -7.72
N ASN A 312 13.43 -14.14 -8.99
CA ASN A 312 12.64 -13.56 -10.08
C ASN A 312 11.15 -14.00 -10.04
N GLU A 313 10.85 -15.14 -9.41
CA GLU A 313 9.49 -15.64 -9.22
C GLU A 313 8.88 -15.22 -7.88
N THR A 314 9.70 -14.78 -6.91
CA THR A 314 9.24 -14.29 -5.61
C THR A 314 9.24 -12.77 -5.50
N GLY A 315 9.89 -12.07 -6.44
CA GLY A 315 10.15 -10.64 -6.34
C GLY A 315 11.19 -10.28 -5.27
N TYR A 316 11.82 -11.29 -4.63
CA TYR A 316 12.83 -11.04 -3.60
C TYR A 316 14.04 -10.29 -4.16
N LEU A 317 14.42 -9.21 -3.50
CA LEU A 317 15.54 -8.35 -3.85
C LEU A 317 16.29 -7.94 -2.60
N GLU A 318 17.61 -7.83 -2.69
CA GLU A 318 18.47 -7.23 -1.67
C GLU A 318 19.25 -6.06 -2.28
N LEU A 319 19.37 -4.99 -1.49
CA LEU A 319 20.20 -3.84 -1.81
C LEU A 319 21.57 -4.02 -1.14
N ALA A 320 22.64 -3.91 -1.90
CA ALA A 320 23.99 -3.85 -1.37
C ALA A 320 24.23 -2.55 -0.57
N PRO A 321 25.28 -2.48 0.28
CA PRO A 321 25.64 -1.24 0.96
C PRO A 321 25.73 -0.04 0.04
N GLY A 322 25.02 1.04 0.37
CA GLY A 322 24.94 2.26 -0.41
C GLY A 322 23.96 2.23 -1.60
N GLU A 323 23.38 1.09 -1.94
CA GLU A 323 22.37 1.01 -3.00
C GLU A 323 21.02 1.58 -2.58
N SER A 324 20.28 2.07 -3.58
CA SER A 324 18.91 2.59 -3.40
C SER A 324 17.97 1.98 -4.42
N LYS A 325 16.73 1.76 -4.01
CA LYS A 325 15.64 1.35 -4.89
C LYS A 325 14.44 2.28 -4.71
N THR A 326 13.79 2.60 -5.82
CA THR A 326 12.60 3.46 -5.84
C THR A 326 11.44 2.73 -6.48
N ILE A 327 10.25 2.86 -5.87
CA ILE A 327 8.97 2.43 -6.42
C ILE A 327 8.00 3.61 -6.47
N SER A 328 6.97 3.51 -7.29
CA SER A 328 5.97 4.57 -7.43
C SER A 328 4.60 4.05 -7.79
N SER A 329 3.58 4.82 -7.43
CA SER A 329 2.20 4.60 -7.83
C SER A 329 1.44 5.92 -7.90
N LYS A 330 0.23 5.89 -8.45
CA LYS A 330 -0.67 7.05 -8.45
C LYS A 330 -2.13 6.63 -8.36
N LEU A 331 -2.92 7.47 -7.67
CA LEU A 331 -4.38 7.35 -7.54
C LEU A 331 -5.03 8.60 -8.14
N TYR A 332 -5.93 8.43 -9.09
CA TYR A 332 -6.64 9.55 -9.72
C TYR A 332 -8.05 9.16 -10.13
N VAL A 333 -8.91 10.18 -10.28
CA VAL A 333 -10.34 10.03 -10.65
C VAL A 333 -10.53 10.37 -12.12
N VAL A 334 -11.29 9.52 -12.80
CA VAL A 334 -11.67 9.66 -14.21
C VAL A 334 -13.20 9.69 -14.37
#